data_92aa0911db44d0bf562b7ac6e712f56b
#
_entry.id   92aa0911db44d0bf562b7ac6e712f56b
#
_cell.length_a   1.000
_cell.length_b   1.000
_cell.length_c   1.000
_cell.angle_alpha   90.00
_cell.angle_beta   90.00
_cell.angle_gamma   90.00
#
_symmetry.space_group_name_H-M   'P 1'
#
loop_
_entity.id
_entity.type
_entity.pdbx_description
1 polymer ?
#
loop_
_entity_poly.entity_id
_entity_poly.type
_entity_poly.pdbx_seq_one_letter_code
_entity_poly.pdbx_strand_id
1 'polypeptide(L)'
;LRITATTVRVPVLNAHSESINVELNSEFELENVIDLFNSSKGIIVHDDVENLKYPTPLELSGKDEVFVGRIRRDFSLDNGLNLWVVADNIRKGAALNAIQIAEILIKEK
;
A
#
# COMPACT_ATOMS: atom_id res chain seq x y z
N LEU A 1 -17.46 -5.01 5.63
CA LEU A 1 -16.22 -4.60 6.32
C LEU A 1 -16.52 -3.56 7.39
N ARG A 2 -15.92 -3.71 8.57
CA ARG A 2 -15.92 -2.68 9.63
C ARG A 2 -14.64 -1.86 9.44
N ILE A 3 -14.80 -0.57 9.15
CA ILE A 3 -13.68 0.31 8.85
C ILE A 3 -13.80 1.56 9.71
N THR A 4 -12.67 2.02 10.25
CA THR A 4 -12.53 3.33 10.86
C THR A 4 -11.28 3.99 10.31
N ALA A 5 -11.28 5.31 10.18
CA ALA A 5 -10.14 6.07 9.69
C ALA A 5 -9.94 7.33 10.52
N THR A 6 -8.67 7.66 10.75
CA THR A 6 -8.26 8.96 11.27
C THR A 6 -7.40 9.64 10.21
N THR A 7 -7.82 10.82 9.80
CA THR A 7 -7.12 11.59 8.76
C THR A 7 -6.48 12.83 9.33
N VAL A 8 -5.25 13.12 8.90
CA VAL A 8 -4.50 14.30 9.32
C VAL A 8 -3.88 15.00 8.11
N ARG A 9 -3.72 16.33 8.21
CA ARG A 9 -2.95 17.10 7.24
C ARG A 9 -1.52 17.20 7.73
N VAL A 10 -0.57 16.81 6.87
CA VAL A 10 0.89 16.87 7.15
C VAL A 10 1.60 17.76 6.11
N PRO A 11 2.73 18.36 6.46
CA PRO A 11 3.44 19.33 5.60
C PRO A 11 4.30 18.59 4.55
N VAL A 12 3.68 17.80 3.67
CA VAL A 12 4.32 17.19 2.50
C VAL A 12 3.77 17.82 1.23
N LEU A 13 4.58 17.89 0.18
CA LEU A 13 4.16 18.50 -1.09
C LEU A 13 3.17 17.64 -1.84
N ASN A 14 3.47 16.34 -1.97
CA ASN A 14 2.67 15.37 -2.71
C ASN A 14 2.68 14.04 -1.95
N ALA A 15 1.86 13.11 -2.42
CA ALA A 15 1.62 11.78 -1.93
C ALA A 15 0.80 11.70 -0.63
N HIS A 16 0.12 10.59 -0.50
CA HIS A 16 -0.52 10.18 0.74
C HIS A 16 0.29 9.06 1.39
N SER A 17 0.28 9.05 2.71
CA SER A 17 0.87 7.97 3.52
C SER A 17 -0.19 7.44 4.46
N GLU A 18 -0.29 6.13 4.55
CA GLU A 18 -1.33 5.44 5.33
C GLU A 18 -0.69 4.39 6.23
N SER A 19 -0.97 4.48 7.52
CA SER A 19 -0.70 3.40 8.48
C SER A 19 -1.96 2.55 8.57
N ILE A 20 -1.88 1.33 8.04
CA ILE A 20 -3.02 0.43 7.93
C ILE A 20 -2.83 -0.73 8.89
N ASN A 21 -3.86 -1.00 9.68
CA ASN A 21 -4.00 -2.22 10.46
C ASN A 21 -5.19 -3.01 9.92
N VAL A 22 -4.98 -4.27 9.60
CA VAL A 22 -6.00 -5.15 9.03
C VAL A 22 -6.10 -6.42 9.87
N GLU A 23 -7.31 -6.80 10.22
CA GLU A 23 -7.61 -8.12 10.76
C GLU A 23 -8.19 -9.00 9.65
N LEU A 24 -7.50 -10.09 9.31
CA LEU A 24 -7.92 -11.02 8.28
C LEU A 24 -8.85 -12.10 8.86
N ASN A 25 -9.72 -12.65 8.02
CA ASN A 25 -10.69 -13.69 8.45
C ASN A 25 -10.05 -15.08 8.67
N SER A 26 -8.84 -15.28 8.20
CA SER A 26 -8.12 -16.55 8.28
C SER A 26 -6.65 -16.36 8.59
N GLU A 27 -6.03 -17.40 9.09
CA GLU A 27 -4.58 -17.46 9.28
C GLU A 27 -3.83 -17.20 7.96
N PHE A 28 -2.64 -16.61 8.07
CA PHE A 28 -1.77 -16.32 6.95
C PHE A 28 -0.30 -16.47 7.34
N GLU A 29 0.55 -16.74 6.36
CA GLU A 29 1.99 -16.63 6.49
C GLU A 29 2.46 -15.28 5.93
N LEU A 30 3.36 -14.61 6.66
CA LEU A 30 3.80 -13.26 6.31
C LEU A 30 4.51 -13.24 4.94
N GLU A 31 5.30 -14.26 4.67
CA GLU A 31 6.00 -14.46 3.40
C GLU A 31 5.03 -14.52 2.23
N ASN A 32 3.90 -15.24 2.38
CA ASN A 32 2.88 -15.33 1.34
C ASN A 32 2.24 -13.95 1.04
N VAL A 33 2.09 -13.10 2.04
CA VAL A 33 1.58 -11.74 1.86
C VAL A 33 2.59 -10.89 1.09
N ILE A 34 3.87 -11.00 1.43
CA ILE A 34 4.96 -10.28 0.74
C ILE A 34 5.06 -10.75 -0.72
N ASP A 35 5.00 -12.06 -0.97
CA ASP A 35 5.03 -12.63 -2.31
C ASP A 35 3.82 -12.20 -3.15
N LEU A 36 2.64 -12.13 -2.53
CA LEU A 36 1.44 -11.62 -3.17
C LEU A 36 1.63 -10.17 -3.61
N PHE A 37 2.17 -9.31 -2.75
CA PHE A 37 2.44 -7.91 -3.12
C PHE A 37 3.49 -7.80 -4.21
N ASN A 38 4.59 -8.57 -4.14
CA ASN A 38 5.65 -8.59 -5.15
C ASN A 38 5.15 -9.05 -6.52
N SER A 39 4.17 -9.94 -6.57
CA SER A 39 3.56 -10.43 -7.81
C SER A 39 2.42 -9.56 -8.32
N SER A 40 1.93 -8.62 -7.51
CA SER A 40 0.78 -7.78 -7.83
C SER A 40 1.16 -6.60 -8.72
N LYS A 41 0.46 -6.44 -9.84
CA LYS A 41 0.68 -5.33 -10.77
C LYS A 41 0.35 -3.98 -10.09
N GLY A 42 1.27 -3.04 -10.20
CA GLY A 42 1.08 -1.68 -9.68
C GLY A 42 1.37 -1.53 -8.19
N ILE A 43 1.93 -2.57 -7.56
CA ILE A 43 2.44 -2.54 -6.19
C ILE A 43 3.95 -2.78 -6.22
N ILE A 44 4.67 -2.06 -5.39
CA ILE A 44 6.10 -2.27 -5.14
C ILE A 44 6.31 -2.45 -3.63
N VAL A 45 6.90 -3.56 -3.23
CA VAL A 45 7.37 -3.76 -1.87
C VAL A 45 8.69 -3.00 -1.70
N HIS A 46 8.68 -2.02 -0.80
CA HIS A 46 9.85 -1.21 -0.44
C HIS A 46 10.05 -1.35 1.07
N ASP A 47 10.62 -2.47 1.48
CA ASP A 47 10.72 -2.85 2.88
C ASP A 47 12.05 -3.57 3.15
N ASP A 48 13.04 -2.83 3.67
CA ASP A 48 14.32 -3.36 4.09
C ASP A 48 14.63 -2.83 5.48
N VAL A 49 14.22 -3.60 6.47
CA VAL A 49 14.30 -3.20 7.88
C VAL A 49 15.75 -3.01 8.33
N GLU A 50 16.67 -3.83 7.85
CA GLU A 50 18.08 -3.79 8.24
C GLU A 50 18.77 -2.50 7.76
N ASN A 51 18.40 -2.04 6.55
CA ASN A 51 18.93 -0.83 5.95
C ASN A 51 18.01 0.40 6.13
N LEU A 52 16.99 0.30 6.99
CA LEU A 52 16.03 1.35 7.29
C LEU A 52 15.31 1.91 6.04
N LYS A 53 15.08 1.07 5.02
CA LYS A 53 14.36 1.48 3.82
C LYS A 53 12.87 1.21 3.98
N TYR A 54 12.09 2.22 3.72
CA TYR A 54 10.62 2.18 3.72
C TYR A 54 10.07 3.31 2.85
N PRO A 55 8.84 3.21 2.36
CA PRO A 55 8.29 4.22 1.46
C PRO A 55 8.15 5.59 2.14
N THR A 56 8.58 6.65 1.45
CA THR A 56 8.39 8.03 1.89
C THR A 56 7.77 8.90 0.79
N PRO A 57 6.94 9.91 1.12
CA PRO A 57 6.36 10.81 0.13
C PRO A 57 7.39 11.50 -0.76
N LEU A 58 8.56 11.83 -0.20
CA LEU A 58 9.61 12.52 -0.94
C LEU A 58 10.18 11.69 -2.10
N GLU A 59 10.39 10.39 -1.85
CA GLU A 59 10.99 9.48 -2.84
C GLU A 59 10.00 9.01 -3.91
N LEU A 60 8.70 9.04 -3.58
CA LEU A 60 7.66 8.38 -4.37
C LEU A 60 6.74 9.34 -5.12
N SER A 61 6.89 10.64 -4.88
CA SER A 61 6.20 11.67 -5.65
C SER A 61 6.49 11.54 -7.15
N GLY A 62 5.45 11.54 -7.97
CA GLY A 62 5.53 11.39 -9.43
C GLY A 62 5.58 9.93 -9.93
N LYS A 63 5.56 8.94 -9.04
CA LYS A 63 5.51 7.51 -9.44
C LYS A 63 4.07 7.01 -9.57
N ASP A 64 3.90 5.99 -10.40
CA ASP A 64 2.59 5.45 -10.76
C ASP A 64 2.13 4.30 -9.84
N GLU A 65 3.05 3.68 -9.16
CA GLU A 65 2.81 2.51 -8.31
C GLU A 65 2.41 2.91 -6.89
N VAL A 66 1.80 1.97 -6.20
CA VAL A 66 1.60 1.99 -4.75
C VAL A 66 2.79 1.30 -4.09
N PHE A 67 3.39 1.94 -3.12
CA PHE A 67 4.53 1.39 -2.39
C PHE A 67 4.09 0.92 -1.01
N VAL A 68 4.47 -0.30 -0.67
CA VAL A 68 4.13 -0.94 0.60
C VAL A 68 5.41 -1.31 1.34
N GLY A 69 5.45 -0.99 2.62
CA GLY A 69 6.57 -1.34 3.49
C GLY A 69 6.11 -1.49 4.93
N ARG A 70 7.07 -1.76 5.82
CA ARG A 70 6.82 -2.02 7.24
C ARG A 70 5.79 -3.11 7.45
N ILE A 71 5.81 -4.12 6.57
CA ILE A 71 4.90 -5.26 6.56
C ILE A 71 5.24 -6.16 7.74
N ARG A 72 4.29 -6.35 8.64
CA ARG A 72 4.52 -7.15 9.85
C ARG A 72 3.24 -7.65 10.47
N ARG A 73 3.32 -8.76 11.21
CA ARG A 73 2.20 -9.21 12.02
C ARG A 73 1.86 -8.20 13.11
N ASP A 74 0.59 -8.08 13.40
CA ASP A 74 0.09 -7.46 14.62
C ASP A 74 -0.21 -8.57 15.63
N PHE A 75 0.64 -8.68 16.64
CA PHE A 75 0.50 -9.71 17.68
C PHE A 75 -0.60 -9.42 18.71
N SER A 76 -1.30 -8.31 18.58
CA SER A 76 -2.47 -8.00 19.42
C SER A 76 -3.78 -8.57 18.90
N LEU A 77 -3.76 -9.13 17.66
CA LEU A 77 -4.89 -9.74 16.97
C LEU A 77 -4.47 -11.13 16.44
N ASP A 78 -5.40 -12.07 16.40
CA ASP A 78 -5.12 -13.43 15.93
C ASP A 78 -4.59 -13.44 14.48
N ASN A 79 -5.22 -12.68 13.60
CA ASN A 79 -4.85 -12.57 12.19
C ASN A 79 -4.53 -11.11 11.79
N GLY A 80 -3.83 -10.41 12.67
CA GLY A 80 -3.50 -9.00 12.50
C GLY A 80 -2.30 -8.76 11.57
N LEU A 81 -2.42 -7.78 10.68
CA LEU A 81 -1.39 -7.33 9.74
C LEU A 81 -1.27 -5.81 9.79
N ASN A 82 -0.06 -5.32 9.94
CA ASN A 82 0.27 -3.91 9.83
C ASN A 82 1.01 -3.62 8.53
N LEU A 83 0.62 -2.54 7.86
CA LEU A 83 1.20 -2.06 6.61
C LEU A 83 1.47 -0.57 6.70
N TRP A 84 2.52 -0.13 6.01
CA TRP A 84 2.75 1.27 5.69
C TRP A 84 2.67 1.44 4.18
N VAL A 85 1.75 2.28 3.71
CA VAL A 85 1.45 2.44 2.28
C VAL A 85 1.67 3.90 1.89
N VAL A 86 2.36 4.12 0.77
CA VAL A 86 2.58 5.45 0.20
C VAL A 86 2.29 5.42 -1.29
N ALA A 87 1.54 6.41 -1.77
CA ALA A 87 1.27 6.56 -3.20
C ALA A 87 1.09 8.04 -3.57
N ASP A 88 1.44 8.39 -4.81
CA ASP A 88 1.13 9.72 -5.34
C ASP A 88 -0.38 9.84 -5.56
N ASN A 89 -1.01 10.68 -4.74
CA ASN A 89 -2.47 10.86 -4.73
C ASN A 89 -3.03 11.54 -5.97
N ILE A 90 -2.20 12.32 -6.68
CA ILE A 90 -2.61 12.98 -7.93
C ILE A 90 -2.62 11.96 -9.08
N ARG A 91 -1.73 10.99 -9.04
CA ARG A 91 -1.61 9.93 -10.05
C ARG A 91 -2.48 8.72 -9.68
N LYS A 92 -2.04 7.91 -8.74
CA LYS A 92 -2.72 6.66 -8.36
C LYS A 92 -4.07 6.89 -7.67
N GLY A 93 -4.21 7.94 -6.90
CA GLY A 93 -5.47 8.30 -6.24
C GLY A 93 -6.47 9.03 -7.14
N ALA A 94 -6.09 9.43 -8.37
CA ALA A 94 -6.92 10.24 -9.24
C ALA A 94 -6.82 9.82 -10.73
N ALA A 95 -6.15 10.62 -11.56
CA ALA A 95 -6.22 10.50 -13.01
C ALA A 95 -5.70 9.15 -13.55
N LEU A 96 -4.56 8.69 -13.10
CA LEU A 96 -3.95 7.44 -13.57
C LEU A 96 -4.81 6.22 -13.23
N ASN A 97 -5.38 6.18 -12.04
CA ASN A 97 -6.19 5.03 -11.60
C ASN A 97 -7.44 4.85 -12.47
N ALA A 98 -8.07 5.94 -12.87
CA ALA A 98 -9.21 5.89 -13.78
C ALA A 98 -8.83 5.29 -15.16
N ILE A 99 -7.66 5.68 -15.69
CA ILE A 99 -7.13 5.14 -16.94
C ILE A 99 -6.83 3.64 -16.79
N GLN A 100 -6.17 3.23 -15.73
CA GLN A 100 -5.82 1.83 -15.46
C GLN A 100 -7.07 0.94 -15.33
N ILE A 101 -8.14 1.43 -14.70
CA ILE A 101 -9.42 0.71 -14.63
C ILE A 101 -10.01 0.55 -16.04
N ALA A 102 -10.03 1.61 -16.83
CA ALA A 102 -10.53 1.57 -18.21
C ALA A 102 -9.73 0.57 -19.08
N GLU A 103 -8.40 0.53 -18.95
CA GLU A 103 -7.55 -0.43 -19.66
C GLU A 103 -7.87 -1.88 -19.32
N ILE A 104 -8.17 -2.19 -18.06
CA ILE A 104 -8.57 -3.54 -17.63
C ILE A 104 -9.89 -3.91 -18.27
N LEU A 105 -10.90 -3.04 -18.20
CA LEU A 105 -12.23 -3.27 -18.78
C LEU A 105 -12.22 -3.47 -20.30
N ILE A 106 -11.27 -2.84 -20.99
CA ILE A 106 -11.11 -3.01 -22.46
C ILE A 106 -10.45 -4.35 -22.79
N LYS A 107 -9.51 -4.81 -21.97
CA LYS A 107 -8.76 -6.07 -22.19
C LYS A 107 -9.57 -7.32 -21.85
N GLU A 108 -10.59 -7.20 -21.00
CA GLU A 108 -11.48 -8.31 -20.62
C GLU A 108 -12.63 -8.54 -21.60
N LYS A 109 -12.72 -7.76 -22.69
CA LYS A 109 -13.64 -7.96 -23.81
C LYS A 109 -12.97 -8.72 -24.95
#